data_fc835d15ce64efc09a5faadb3c4d5256
#
_entry.id   fc835d15ce64efc09a5faadb3c4d5256
#
_cell.length_a   1.000
_cell.length_b   1.000
_cell.length_c   1.000
_cell.angle_alpha   90.00
_cell.angle_beta   90.00
_cell.angle_gamma   90.00
#
_symmetry.space_group_name_H-M   'P 1'
#
loop_
_entity.id
_entity.type
_entity.pdbx_description
1 polymer ?
#
loop_
_entity_poly.entity_id
_entity_poly.type
_entity_poly.pdbx_seq_one_letter_code
_entity_poly.pdbx_strand_id
1 'polypeptide(L)'
;MDLAVATPVDTQTTGPELGPEAVTSAGLGGEISLDDVIESLAADGRLVHLEDQPARPARFQPLARSLPDAVAHCVPEGGLWSHQAQAIDLIRDGQSVVVATGTASGKSLTYQLPIAESIVSGLRSGSSLLLYPTKALAQDQLRAFGGLTIPDLKAATYDGDASRQQRSWARANANVILTNPEMLHHGLLPYHGKWATFLKRLDYVVIDELHVLRGIFGTHVAHLIRRLRRACARYGSDPTFVFCSATIGAPEQLAAELCGKPIVAITDDGAPCAPRRIALIQPALVDPDRGIRQSPATETINAVSQLVTAGHRVIAFCASRALTERVAAGTAKALPPELGDTVRPYRAGYLAAERRQIEDELAAGSLRAVVATSALELGVDISGLDATVLCGFPGTIASLWQQIGRSGRSGVSSLSVLVAGEDQLDQWFVNHPSDLFERPPEPVVVNVENPHIRDPHLGCAAYENPLQPTDERWWPDLDEGVRRSVLDDQLRIRPDRNHQPRAVWAGRGMPFHRIGLRSASAGQVRIIDDDDELVGTVEDNRACNLVHPGAIYLHRGQPWKVVELDLGARV
;
A
#
# COMPACT_ATOMS: atom_id res chain seq x y z
N MET A 1 -17.82 48.96 -2.93
CA MET A 1 -18.40 48.28 -4.09
C MET A 1 -18.45 46.81 -3.68
N ASP A 2 -19.62 46.43 -3.17
CA ASP A 2 -19.88 45.20 -2.44
C ASP A 2 -19.78 43.99 -3.32
N LEU A 3 -19.04 42.98 -2.92
CA LEU A 3 -19.13 41.63 -3.46
C LEU A 3 -19.59 40.69 -2.35
N ALA A 4 -20.81 40.22 -2.53
CA ALA A 4 -21.55 39.38 -1.62
C ALA A 4 -20.84 38.04 -1.34
N VAL A 5 -20.69 37.74 -0.07
CA VAL A 5 -20.35 36.44 0.50
C VAL A 5 -21.59 35.56 0.41
N ALA A 6 -21.51 34.43 -0.25
CA ALA A 6 -22.56 33.42 -0.25
C ALA A 6 -22.36 32.47 0.94
N THR A 7 -23.23 32.59 1.93
CA THR A 7 -23.39 31.63 3.03
C THR A 7 -24.17 30.39 2.57
N PRO A 8 -23.92 29.20 3.14
CA PRO A 8 -24.70 28.01 2.86
C PRO A 8 -26.13 28.14 3.40
N VAL A 9 -27.12 27.68 2.64
CA VAL A 9 -28.52 27.67 3.04
C VAL A 9 -28.79 26.49 3.95
N ASP A 10 -29.10 26.76 5.23
CA ASP A 10 -29.65 25.80 6.18
C ASP A 10 -31.05 25.36 5.74
N THR A 11 -31.23 24.06 5.53
CA THR A 11 -32.55 23.43 5.51
C THR A 11 -32.66 22.42 6.63
N GLN A 12 -33.11 22.88 7.79
CA GLN A 12 -33.66 22.01 8.83
C GLN A 12 -35.06 21.59 8.44
N THR A 13 -35.28 20.30 8.21
CA THR A 13 -36.60 19.68 8.34
C THR A 13 -36.48 18.45 9.22
N THR A 14 -37.08 18.56 10.40
CA THR A 14 -37.30 17.50 11.37
C THR A 14 -38.32 16.49 10.84
N GLY A 15 -37.93 15.21 10.72
CA GLY A 15 -38.81 14.06 10.52
C GLY A 15 -38.38 12.91 11.45
N PRO A 16 -39.28 11.99 11.83
CA PRO A 16 -39.14 11.16 13.02
C PRO A 16 -38.12 10.03 12.88
N GLU A 17 -37.49 9.71 14.02
CA GLU A 17 -36.59 8.57 14.21
C GLU A 17 -37.27 7.24 13.86
N LEU A 18 -36.72 6.53 12.89
CA LEU A 18 -36.97 5.12 12.63
C LEU A 18 -35.68 4.34 12.94
N GLY A 19 -35.81 3.37 13.85
CA GLY A 19 -34.73 2.47 14.26
C GLY A 19 -34.21 1.61 13.11
N PRO A 20 -33.05 0.92 13.27
CA PRO A 20 -32.43 0.17 12.21
C PRO A 20 -33.17 -1.15 11.97
N GLU A 21 -34.14 -1.14 11.07
CA GLU A 21 -34.60 -2.39 10.44
C GLU A 21 -33.62 -2.77 9.33
N ALA A 22 -33.14 -4.00 9.42
CA ALA A 22 -32.34 -4.65 8.38
C ALA A 22 -33.13 -4.61 7.05
N VAL A 23 -32.65 -3.82 6.09
CA VAL A 23 -33.17 -3.85 4.73
C VAL A 23 -32.75 -5.16 4.09
N THR A 24 -33.63 -6.15 4.20
CA THR A 24 -33.58 -7.36 3.38
C THR A 24 -33.77 -6.95 1.92
N SER A 25 -32.88 -7.44 1.06
CA SER A 25 -32.90 -7.27 -0.38
C SER A 25 -34.13 -7.93 -1.00
N ALA A 26 -35.25 -7.22 -1.06
CA ALA A 26 -36.42 -7.64 -1.81
C ALA A 26 -37.09 -6.42 -2.44
N GLY A 27 -36.91 -6.24 -3.75
CA GLY A 27 -37.78 -5.43 -4.57
C GLY A 27 -37.15 -4.34 -5.45
N LEU A 28 -36.11 -4.64 -6.21
CA LEU A 28 -35.82 -3.94 -7.47
C LEU A 28 -35.55 -5.02 -8.53
N GLY A 29 -36.13 -4.87 -9.70
CA GLY A 29 -36.24 -5.85 -10.78
C GLY A 29 -34.98 -6.70 -11.00
N GLY A 30 -35.15 -7.92 -11.54
CA GLY A 30 -34.16 -9.00 -11.62
C GLY A 30 -32.74 -8.53 -11.80
N GLU A 31 -31.85 -9.08 -10.98
CA GLU A 31 -30.38 -8.78 -11.03
C GLU A 31 -29.90 -8.95 -12.47
N ILE A 32 -29.51 -7.85 -13.11
CA ILE A 32 -28.83 -7.88 -14.41
C ILE A 32 -27.46 -8.53 -14.15
N SER A 33 -27.17 -9.62 -14.84
CA SER A 33 -25.92 -10.35 -14.64
C SER A 33 -24.73 -9.54 -15.19
N LEU A 34 -23.50 -9.87 -14.72
CA LEU A 34 -22.28 -9.30 -15.30
C LEU A 34 -22.14 -9.64 -16.79
N ASP A 35 -22.75 -10.75 -17.25
CA ASP A 35 -22.80 -11.14 -18.67
C ASP A 35 -23.63 -10.14 -19.49
N ASP A 36 -24.80 -9.75 -19.00
CA ASP A 36 -25.66 -8.79 -19.69
C ASP A 36 -24.98 -7.43 -19.84
N VAL A 37 -24.15 -7.04 -18.83
CA VAL A 37 -23.34 -5.80 -18.92
C VAL A 37 -22.30 -5.92 -20.04
N ILE A 38 -21.60 -7.05 -20.13
CA ILE A 38 -20.61 -7.28 -21.20
C ILE A 38 -21.29 -7.30 -22.57
N GLU A 39 -22.44 -7.96 -22.69
CA GLU A 39 -23.22 -7.99 -23.94
C GLU A 39 -23.67 -6.59 -24.37
N SER A 40 -24.09 -5.75 -23.41
CA SER A 40 -24.42 -4.34 -23.69
C SER A 40 -23.20 -3.55 -24.22
N LEU A 41 -22.02 -3.74 -23.61
CA LEU A 41 -20.78 -3.10 -24.06
C LEU A 41 -20.36 -3.58 -25.47
N ALA A 42 -20.60 -4.84 -25.77
CA ALA A 42 -20.31 -5.43 -27.08
C ALA A 42 -21.29 -4.93 -28.16
N ALA A 43 -22.58 -4.89 -27.83
CA ALA A 43 -23.63 -4.44 -28.76
C ALA A 43 -23.44 -2.98 -29.23
N ASP A 44 -22.92 -2.13 -28.34
CA ASP A 44 -22.60 -0.73 -28.64
C ASP A 44 -21.27 -0.54 -29.40
N GLY A 45 -20.56 -1.62 -29.72
CA GLY A 45 -19.26 -1.59 -30.40
C GLY A 45 -18.13 -0.96 -29.59
N ARG A 46 -18.29 -0.89 -28.27
CA ARG A 46 -17.26 -0.35 -27.34
C ARG A 46 -16.26 -1.40 -26.89
N LEU A 47 -16.67 -2.68 -26.87
CA LEU A 47 -15.81 -3.79 -26.44
C LEU A 47 -14.76 -4.07 -27.53
N VAL A 48 -13.49 -3.90 -27.16
CA VAL A 48 -12.33 -4.18 -28.02
C VAL A 48 -11.83 -5.61 -27.82
N HIS A 49 -11.73 -6.03 -26.57
CA HIS A 49 -11.23 -7.35 -26.17
C HIS A 49 -11.88 -7.80 -24.87
N LEU A 50 -12.12 -9.08 -24.76
CA LEU A 50 -12.58 -9.74 -23.54
C LEU A 50 -11.61 -10.85 -23.19
N GLU A 51 -10.93 -10.71 -22.06
CA GLU A 51 -10.05 -11.72 -21.50
C GLU A 51 -10.78 -12.55 -20.45
N ASP A 52 -10.85 -13.83 -20.67
CA ASP A 52 -11.48 -14.78 -19.76
C ASP A 52 -10.42 -15.50 -18.90
N GLN A 53 -10.44 -15.26 -17.61
CA GLN A 53 -9.62 -16.00 -16.65
C GLN A 53 -10.47 -17.10 -15.97
N PRO A 54 -10.22 -18.37 -16.27
CA PRO A 54 -10.99 -19.45 -15.68
C PRO A 54 -10.72 -19.60 -14.18
N ALA A 55 -11.67 -20.20 -13.48
CA ALA A 55 -11.48 -20.58 -12.08
C ALA A 55 -10.26 -21.49 -11.91
N ARG A 56 -9.50 -21.27 -10.85
CA ARG A 56 -8.40 -22.14 -10.45
C ARG A 56 -8.71 -22.76 -9.09
N PRO A 57 -8.64 -24.10 -8.95
CA PRO A 57 -8.86 -24.75 -7.66
C PRO A 57 -7.71 -24.51 -6.69
N ALA A 58 -7.99 -24.59 -5.39
CA ALA A 58 -6.96 -24.57 -4.37
C ALA A 58 -6.04 -25.78 -4.47
N ARG A 59 -4.74 -25.57 -4.25
CA ARG A 59 -3.75 -26.62 -4.11
C ARG A 59 -3.20 -26.61 -2.70
N PHE A 60 -3.45 -27.69 -1.96
CA PHE A 60 -3.03 -27.84 -0.57
C PHE A 60 -1.74 -28.65 -0.46
N GLN A 61 -0.94 -28.33 0.56
CA GLN A 61 0.27 -29.07 0.88
C GLN A 61 0.45 -29.11 2.40
N PRO A 62 0.78 -30.29 2.98
CA PRO A 62 1.12 -30.39 4.37
C PRO A 62 2.49 -29.75 4.65
N LEU A 63 2.72 -29.33 5.90
CA LEU A 63 4.04 -28.92 6.36
C LEU A 63 4.98 -30.11 6.51
N ALA A 64 6.27 -29.92 6.24
CA ALA A 64 7.30 -30.93 6.45
C ALA A 64 7.43 -31.32 7.94
N ARG A 65 7.17 -30.40 8.85
CA ARG A 65 7.15 -30.62 10.31
C ARG A 65 5.84 -30.06 10.87
N SER A 66 5.19 -30.78 11.80
CA SER A 66 4.00 -30.28 12.48
C SER A 66 4.29 -28.99 13.26
N LEU A 67 3.27 -28.16 13.40
CA LEU A 67 3.30 -27.01 14.29
C LEU A 67 3.06 -27.45 15.74
N PRO A 68 3.56 -26.71 16.75
CA PRO A 68 3.17 -26.90 18.15
C PRO A 68 1.64 -26.79 18.32
N ASP A 69 1.07 -27.55 19.26
CA ASP A 69 -0.38 -27.55 19.52
C ASP A 69 -0.93 -26.13 19.75
N ALA A 70 -0.15 -25.28 20.44
CA ALA A 70 -0.51 -23.90 20.69
C ALA A 70 -0.64 -23.02 19.41
N VAL A 71 -0.14 -23.48 18.27
CA VAL A 71 -0.17 -22.77 16.98
C VAL A 71 -1.00 -23.51 15.95
N ALA A 72 -1.13 -24.84 16.08
CA ALA A 72 -1.79 -25.70 15.10
C ALA A 72 -3.25 -25.30 14.81
N HIS A 73 -3.95 -24.76 15.81
CA HIS A 73 -5.33 -24.27 15.67
C HIS A 73 -5.48 -23.05 14.74
N CYS A 74 -4.36 -22.36 14.42
CA CYS A 74 -4.35 -21.23 13.49
C CYS A 74 -4.32 -21.66 12.01
N VAL A 75 -4.10 -22.95 11.75
CA VAL A 75 -4.18 -23.49 10.40
C VAL A 75 -5.65 -23.59 10.00
N PRO A 76 -6.07 -23.06 8.82
CA PRO A 76 -7.45 -23.18 8.37
C PRO A 76 -7.90 -24.65 8.27
N GLU A 77 -9.18 -24.93 8.47
CA GLU A 77 -9.76 -26.31 8.43
C GLU A 77 -9.44 -27.03 7.11
N GLY A 78 -9.35 -26.31 5.99
CA GLY A 78 -8.96 -26.88 4.69
C GLY A 78 -7.47 -27.17 4.54
N GLY A 79 -6.63 -26.77 5.48
CA GLY A 79 -5.18 -26.87 5.40
C GLY A 79 -4.51 -25.64 4.80
N LEU A 80 -3.20 -25.73 4.58
CA LEU A 80 -2.39 -24.67 3.98
C LEU A 80 -2.31 -24.84 2.46
N TRP A 81 -2.40 -23.76 1.74
CA TRP A 81 -2.11 -23.75 0.31
C TRP A 81 -0.64 -24.04 0.05
N SER A 82 -0.33 -24.60 -1.12
CA SER A 82 1.02 -25.09 -1.46
C SER A 82 2.11 -24.03 -1.26
N HIS A 83 1.89 -22.80 -1.71
CA HIS A 83 2.84 -21.70 -1.52
C HIS A 83 3.00 -21.28 -0.04
N GLN A 84 1.91 -21.40 0.75
CA GLN A 84 1.98 -21.11 2.19
C GLN A 84 2.83 -22.15 2.92
N ALA A 85 2.56 -23.43 2.68
CA ALA A 85 3.34 -24.52 3.30
C ALA A 85 4.81 -24.44 2.91
N GLN A 86 5.10 -24.24 1.62
CA GLN A 86 6.47 -24.08 1.12
C GLN A 86 7.20 -22.90 1.80
N ALA A 87 6.53 -21.73 1.90
CA ALA A 87 7.12 -20.56 2.54
C ALA A 87 7.40 -20.80 4.02
N ILE A 88 6.45 -21.39 4.74
CA ILE A 88 6.59 -21.68 6.17
C ILE A 88 7.77 -22.63 6.42
N ASP A 89 7.89 -23.70 5.65
CA ASP A 89 8.99 -24.68 5.82
C ASP A 89 10.36 -24.03 5.55
N LEU A 90 10.50 -23.22 4.48
CA LEU A 90 11.74 -22.48 4.19
C LEU A 90 12.10 -21.47 5.29
N ILE A 91 11.12 -20.71 5.80
CA ILE A 91 11.33 -19.75 6.89
C ILE A 91 11.78 -20.45 8.17
N ARG A 92 11.16 -21.59 8.50
CA ARG A 92 11.53 -22.42 9.66
C ARG A 92 12.93 -23.02 9.55
N ASP A 93 13.41 -23.21 8.32
CA ASP A 93 14.79 -23.63 8.04
C ASP A 93 15.79 -22.45 8.00
N GLY A 94 15.34 -21.23 8.37
CA GLY A 94 16.16 -20.02 8.42
C GLY A 94 16.47 -19.39 7.07
N GLN A 95 15.78 -19.81 6.00
CA GLN A 95 15.94 -19.22 4.68
C GLN A 95 15.10 -17.96 4.54
N SER A 96 15.69 -16.91 4.01
CA SER A 96 14.96 -15.70 3.67
C SER A 96 14.20 -15.91 2.35
N VAL A 97 12.93 -15.46 2.31
CA VAL A 97 12.02 -15.76 1.20
C VAL A 97 11.32 -14.51 0.69
N VAL A 98 10.87 -14.55 -0.56
CA VAL A 98 9.87 -13.63 -1.11
C VAL A 98 8.68 -14.43 -1.63
N VAL A 99 7.49 -14.13 -1.09
CA VAL A 99 6.21 -14.70 -1.55
C VAL A 99 5.55 -13.69 -2.48
N ALA A 100 5.64 -13.92 -3.78
CA ALA A 100 5.09 -13.05 -4.82
C ALA A 100 3.95 -13.75 -5.55
N THR A 101 2.78 -13.75 -4.91
CA THR A 101 1.54 -14.40 -5.38
C THR A 101 0.42 -13.38 -5.50
N GLY A 102 -0.69 -13.74 -6.11
CA GLY A 102 -1.83 -12.89 -6.36
C GLY A 102 -2.34 -12.15 -5.10
N THR A 103 -3.17 -11.14 -5.28
CA THR A 103 -3.89 -10.50 -4.17
C THR A 103 -4.84 -11.50 -3.52
N ALA A 104 -5.08 -11.36 -2.21
CA ALA A 104 -5.93 -12.26 -1.42
C ALA A 104 -5.49 -13.74 -1.39
N SER A 105 -4.23 -14.06 -1.73
CA SER A 105 -3.67 -15.42 -1.65
C SER A 105 -3.19 -15.82 -0.24
N GLY A 106 -3.65 -15.15 0.81
CA GLY A 106 -3.35 -15.52 2.20
C GLY A 106 -1.87 -15.46 2.59
N LYS A 107 -1.08 -14.57 1.96
CA LYS A 107 0.36 -14.39 2.25
C LYS A 107 0.69 -14.17 3.71
N SER A 108 -0.21 -13.55 4.47
CA SER A 108 0.04 -13.24 5.90
C SER A 108 0.30 -14.50 6.75
N LEU A 109 -0.36 -15.62 6.47
CA LEU A 109 -0.11 -16.87 7.20
C LEU A 109 1.33 -17.37 7.05
N THR A 110 2.01 -17.06 5.94
CA THR A 110 3.38 -17.51 5.67
C THR A 110 4.39 -17.00 6.71
N TYR A 111 4.14 -15.83 7.30
CA TYR A 111 4.98 -15.29 8.37
C TYR A 111 4.32 -15.34 9.75
N GLN A 112 2.99 -15.28 9.82
CA GLN A 112 2.28 -15.31 11.10
C GLN A 112 2.50 -16.62 11.86
N LEU A 113 2.46 -17.79 11.16
CA LEU A 113 2.66 -19.09 11.79
C LEU A 113 4.11 -19.30 12.29
N PRO A 114 5.17 -19.02 11.52
CA PRO A 114 6.54 -19.07 12.05
C PRO A 114 6.80 -18.11 13.20
N ILE A 115 6.24 -16.89 13.15
CA ILE A 115 6.33 -15.91 14.25
C ILE A 115 5.67 -16.46 15.51
N ALA A 116 4.44 -17.00 15.39
CA ALA A 116 3.75 -17.61 16.51
C ALA A 116 4.54 -18.78 17.10
N GLU A 117 5.09 -19.65 16.26
CA GLU A 117 5.91 -20.77 16.68
C GLU A 117 7.18 -20.30 17.43
N SER A 118 7.88 -19.28 16.96
CA SER A 118 9.09 -18.77 17.63
C SER A 118 8.79 -18.19 19.02
N ILE A 119 7.57 -17.69 19.23
CA ILE A 119 7.14 -17.17 20.52
C ILE A 119 6.87 -18.27 21.52
N VAL A 120 6.22 -19.39 21.10
CA VAL A 120 5.81 -20.47 22.02
C VAL A 120 6.86 -21.57 22.20
N SER A 121 7.74 -21.79 21.23
CA SER A 121 8.65 -22.95 21.21
C SER A 121 10.04 -22.71 21.83
N GLY A 122 10.41 -21.46 22.05
CA GLY A 122 11.76 -21.12 22.53
C GLY A 122 11.90 -21.07 24.04
N LEU A 123 13.10 -21.35 24.58
CA LEU A 123 13.46 -21.05 25.98
C LEU A 123 13.30 -19.55 26.30
N ARG A 124 13.29 -18.71 25.31
CA ARG A 124 12.95 -17.27 25.34
C ARG A 124 12.16 -16.95 24.10
N SER A 125 11.06 -16.26 24.31
CA SER A 125 10.20 -15.74 23.25
C SER A 125 11.01 -14.95 22.22
N GLY A 126 10.90 -15.31 20.95
CA GLY A 126 11.45 -14.58 19.82
C GLY A 126 10.80 -13.21 19.67
N SER A 127 11.40 -12.33 18.88
CA SER A 127 10.77 -11.08 18.48
C SER A 127 10.75 -10.92 16.96
N SER A 128 9.79 -10.15 16.46
CA SER A 128 9.58 -9.94 15.03
C SER A 128 9.27 -8.49 14.72
N LEU A 129 9.88 -7.97 13.66
CA LEU A 129 9.67 -6.61 13.16
C LEU A 129 8.98 -6.67 11.79
N LEU A 130 7.81 -6.04 11.69
CA LEU A 130 7.01 -6.04 10.48
C LEU A 130 6.94 -4.62 9.91
N LEU A 131 7.34 -4.46 8.66
CA LEU A 131 7.38 -3.19 7.95
C LEU A 131 6.28 -3.14 6.91
N TYR A 132 5.38 -2.17 7.06
CA TYR A 132 4.27 -1.91 6.14
C TYR A 132 4.40 -0.53 5.50
N PRO A 133 4.02 -0.37 4.24
CA PRO A 133 4.09 0.94 3.56
C PRO A 133 3.08 1.95 4.10
N THR A 134 1.98 1.47 4.69
CA THR A 134 0.90 2.32 5.24
C THR A 134 0.54 1.93 6.67
N LYS A 135 0.05 2.90 7.44
CA LYS A 135 -0.42 2.67 8.81
C LYS A 135 -1.71 1.82 8.84
N ALA A 136 -2.58 2.00 7.85
CA ALA A 136 -3.83 1.23 7.76
C ALA A 136 -3.54 -0.27 7.68
N LEU A 137 -2.62 -0.68 6.80
CA LEU A 137 -2.20 -2.08 6.66
C LEU A 137 -1.59 -2.63 7.96
N ALA A 138 -0.78 -1.83 8.67
CA ALA A 138 -0.24 -2.22 9.96
C ALA A 138 -1.36 -2.46 11.01
N GLN A 139 -2.41 -1.65 11.01
CA GLN A 139 -3.55 -1.81 11.93
C GLN A 139 -4.38 -3.04 11.58
N ASP A 140 -4.60 -3.33 10.29
CA ASP A 140 -5.29 -4.55 9.85
C ASP A 140 -4.53 -5.80 10.28
N GLN A 141 -3.23 -5.81 10.08
CA GLN A 141 -2.39 -6.93 10.50
C GLN A 141 -2.29 -7.06 12.02
N LEU A 142 -2.33 -5.94 12.77
CA LEU A 142 -2.42 -6.00 14.23
C LEU A 142 -3.70 -6.72 14.68
N ARG A 143 -4.85 -6.43 14.03
CA ARG A 143 -6.11 -7.15 14.30
C ARG A 143 -6.00 -8.64 13.97
N ALA A 144 -5.36 -8.97 12.83
CA ALA A 144 -5.13 -10.35 12.43
C ALA A 144 -4.28 -11.12 13.45
N PHE A 145 -3.19 -10.52 13.97
CA PHE A 145 -2.39 -11.13 15.04
C PHE A 145 -3.19 -11.31 16.33
N GLY A 146 -4.06 -10.37 16.68
CA GLY A 146 -4.95 -10.50 17.83
C GLY A 146 -5.93 -11.67 17.70
N GLY A 147 -6.37 -12.00 16.50
CA GLY A 147 -7.24 -13.13 16.19
C GLY A 147 -6.59 -14.50 16.32
N LEU A 148 -5.26 -14.60 16.30
CA LEU A 148 -4.55 -15.87 16.39
C LEU A 148 -4.62 -16.53 17.79
N THR A 149 -4.93 -15.76 18.85
CA THR A 149 -5.05 -16.24 20.24
C THR A 149 -3.85 -17.07 20.74
N ILE A 150 -2.64 -16.65 20.35
CA ILE A 150 -1.38 -17.33 20.70
C ILE A 150 -0.92 -16.92 22.11
N PRO A 151 -0.57 -17.86 23.00
CA PRO A 151 -0.01 -17.56 24.31
C PRO A 151 1.24 -16.67 24.20
N ASP A 152 1.34 -15.67 25.10
CA ASP A 152 2.46 -14.72 25.19
C ASP A 152 2.75 -13.88 23.95
N LEU A 153 1.95 -13.96 22.90
CA LEU A 153 2.03 -13.06 21.75
C LEU A 153 1.55 -11.66 22.15
N LYS A 154 2.44 -10.68 22.04
CA LYS A 154 2.19 -9.27 22.35
C LYS A 154 2.54 -8.43 21.13
N ALA A 155 1.56 -8.25 20.25
CA ALA A 155 1.70 -7.41 19.07
C ALA A 155 1.35 -5.95 19.37
N ALA A 156 2.08 -5.03 18.79
CA ALA A 156 1.80 -3.60 18.90
C ALA A 156 2.22 -2.84 17.65
N THR A 157 1.43 -1.83 17.27
CA THR A 157 1.89 -0.85 16.30
C THR A 157 2.85 0.15 16.94
N TYR A 158 3.87 0.53 16.20
CA TYR A 158 4.83 1.56 16.59
C TYR A 158 4.94 2.57 15.45
N ASP A 159 4.10 3.59 15.51
CA ASP A 159 3.97 4.62 14.47
C ASP A 159 3.81 6.03 15.05
N GLY A 160 3.64 7.02 14.16
CA GLY A 160 3.50 8.42 14.55
C GLY A 160 2.19 8.75 15.27
N ASP A 161 1.14 7.95 15.10
CA ASP A 161 -0.18 8.16 15.69
C ASP A 161 -0.29 7.54 17.10
N ALA A 162 0.59 6.57 17.40
CA ALA A 162 0.66 5.98 18.73
C ALA A 162 1.07 7.02 19.79
N SER A 163 0.36 7.05 20.90
CA SER A 163 0.67 7.91 22.05
C SER A 163 2.05 7.59 22.64
N ARG A 164 2.63 8.53 23.39
CA ARG A 164 3.90 8.29 24.10
C ARG A 164 3.82 7.08 25.01
N GLN A 165 2.69 6.87 25.68
CA GLN A 165 2.47 5.73 26.58
C GLN A 165 2.42 4.41 25.81
N GLN A 166 1.68 4.34 24.70
CA GLN A 166 1.63 3.16 23.83
C GLN A 166 3.00 2.81 23.27
N ARG A 167 3.76 3.79 22.78
CA ARG A 167 5.14 3.58 22.29
C ARG A 167 6.08 3.10 23.38
N SER A 168 5.92 3.57 24.63
CA SER A 168 6.73 3.10 25.76
C SER A 168 6.38 1.66 26.11
N TRP A 169 5.09 1.32 26.16
CA TRP A 169 4.61 -0.03 26.42
C TRP A 169 5.10 -1.01 25.33
N ALA A 170 4.96 -0.65 24.06
CA ALA A 170 5.41 -1.48 22.94
C ALA A 170 6.89 -1.84 23.04
N ARG A 171 7.76 -0.86 23.33
CA ARG A 171 9.20 -1.12 23.53
C ARG A 171 9.52 -2.05 24.69
N ALA A 172 8.75 -1.98 25.76
CA ALA A 172 9.02 -2.75 26.97
C ALA A 172 8.46 -4.17 26.92
N ASN A 173 7.35 -4.38 26.23
CA ASN A 173 6.53 -5.58 26.37
C ASN A 173 6.27 -6.34 25.07
N ALA A 174 6.21 -5.65 23.91
CA ALA A 174 5.84 -6.30 22.66
C ALA A 174 6.98 -7.18 22.13
N ASN A 175 6.60 -8.36 21.64
CA ASN A 175 7.49 -9.25 20.89
C ASN A 175 7.21 -9.21 19.37
N VAL A 176 6.07 -8.65 18.94
CA VAL A 176 5.75 -8.38 17.55
C VAL A 176 5.51 -6.87 17.37
N ILE A 177 6.37 -6.20 16.61
CA ILE A 177 6.28 -4.77 16.34
C ILE A 177 5.91 -4.55 14.88
N LEU A 178 4.74 -3.91 14.66
CA LEU A 178 4.27 -3.50 13.35
C LEU A 178 4.56 -2.00 13.16
N THR A 179 5.29 -1.64 12.12
CA THR A 179 5.76 -0.27 11.93
C THR A 179 5.90 0.06 10.43
N ASN A 180 6.49 1.19 10.13
CA ASN A 180 6.78 1.62 8.77
C ASN A 180 8.24 2.09 8.62
N PRO A 181 8.76 2.25 7.38
CA PRO A 181 10.13 2.69 7.15
C PRO A 181 10.48 4.01 7.81
N GLU A 182 9.55 4.97 7.89
CA GLU A 182 9.78 6.27 8.52
C GLU A 182 10.04 6.11 10.03
N MET A 183 9.28 5.27 10.71
CA MET A 183 9.49 5.01 12.14
C MET A 183 10.72 4.17 12.42
N LEU A 184 11.08 3.24 11.54
CA LEU A 184 12.37 2.55 11.60
C LEU A 184 13.52 3.58 11.52
N HIS A 185 13.42 4.53 10.59
CA HIS A 185 14.41 5.59 10.37
C HIS A 185 14.54 6.57 11.54
N HIS A 186 13.42 7.10 12.03
CA HIS A 186 13.40 8.17 13.03
C HIS A 186 13.26 7.68 14.47
N GLY A 187 12.61 6.54 14.70
CA GLY A 187 12.20 6.09 16.03
C GLY A 187 12.95 4.89 16.57
N LEU A 188 13.45 4.00 15.73
CA LEU A 188 14.11 2.78 16.16
C LEU A 188 15.64 2.86 16.00
N LEU A 189 16.14 3.03 14.79
CA LEU A 189 17.58 2.95 14.49
C LEU A 189 18.42 3.98 15.24
N PRO A 190 18.07 5.27 15.30
CA PRO A 190 18.84 6.25 16.06
C PRO A 190 18.89 5.98 17.58
N TYR A 191 17.91 5.23 18.06
CA TYR A 191 17.75 4.90 19.48
C TYR A 191 17.83 3.40 19.73
N HIS A 192 18.52 2.65 18.87
CA HIS A 192 18.61 1.18 18.93
C HIS A 192 19.05 0.65 20.30
N GLY A 193 19.79 1.43 21.11
CA GLY A 193 20.13 1.06 22.48
C GLY A 193 18.90 0.83 23.38
N LYS A 194 17.79 1.55 23.15
CA LYS A 194 16.51 1.35 23.84
C LYS A 194 15.76 0.11 23.36
N TRP A 195 16.19 -0.46 22.24
CA TRP A 195 15.63 -1.64 21.60
C TRP A 195 16.54 -2.87 21.72
N ALA A 196 17.63 -2.78 22.51
CA ALA A 196 18.66 -3.81 22.58
C ALA A 196 18.10 -5.20 22.88
N THR A 197 17.15 -5.32 23.83
CA THR A 197 16.53 -6.60 24.19
C THR A 197 15.67 -7.15 23.05
N PHE A 198 14.92 -6.31 22.35
CA PHE A 198 14.12 -6.68 21.19
C PHE A 198 15.04 -7.12 20.03
N LEU A 199 16.04 -6.30 19.67
CA LEU A 199 16.98 -6.59 18.60
C LEU A 199 17.80 -7.87 18.86
N LYS A 200 18.18 -8.15 20.12
CA LYS A 200 18.88 -9.38 20.50
C LYS A 200 18.08 -10.65 20.24
N ARG A 201 16.75 -10.55 20.25
CA ARG A 201 15.80 -11.67 20.06
C ARG A 201 15.14 -11.64 18.68
N LEU A 202 15.57 -10.75 17.79
CA LEU A 202 14.93 -10.56 16.51
C LEU A 202 15.19 -11.77 15.61
N ASP A 203 14.14 -12.60 15.44
CA ASP A 203 14.17 -13.80 14.60
C ASP A 203 13.72 -13.48 13.17
N TYR A 204 12.69 -12.63 13.03
CA TYR A 204 12.09 -12.34 11.73
C TYR A 204 11.96 -10.84 11.46
N VAL A 205 12.25 -10.46 10.21
CA VAL A 205 11.91 -9.15 9.65
C VAL A 205 11.00 -9.38 8.46
N VAL A 206 9.75 -8.94 8.57
CA VAL A 206 8.76 -9.05 7.51
C VAL A 206 8.65 -7.70 6.79
N ILE A 207 8.65 -7.72 5.47
CA ILE A 207 8.45 -6.53 4.63
C ILE A 207 7.32 -6.86 3.68
N ASP A 208 6.18 -6.23 3.93
CA ASP A 208 4.98 -6.44 3.13
C ASP A 208 4.86 -5.39 2.03
N GLU A 209 4.14 -5.73 0.95
CA GLU A 209 3.95 -4.93 -0.24
C GLU A 209 5.30 -4.50 -0.87
N LEU A 210 6.20 -5.46 -1.07
CA LEU A 210 7.54 -5.26 -1.61
C LEU A 210 7.56 -4.42 -2.90
N HIS A 211 6.57 -4.58 -3.76
CA HIS A 211 6.45 -3.86 -5.05
C HIS A 211 6.34 -2.33 -4.91
N VAL A 212 5.98 -1.81 -3.73
CA VAL A 212 5.95 -0.38 -3.43
C VAL A 212 7.37 0.19 -3.25
N LEU A 213 8.33 -0.66 -2.92
CA LEU A 213 9.71 -0.29 -2.62
C LEU A 213 10.52 -0.14 -3.91
N ARG A 214 10.22 0.90 -4.70
CA ARG A 214 10.83 1.19 -6.00
C ARG A 214 11.52 2.56 -6.03
N GLY A 215 12.47 2.72 -6.96
CA GLY A 215 13.16 3.98 -7.20
C GLY A 215 13.83 4.55 -5.94
N ILE A 216 13.68 5.84 -5.71
CA ILE A 216 14.30 6.57 -4.58
C ILE A 216 13.85 5.98 -3.24
N PHE A 217 12.54 5.75 -3.06
CA PHE A 217 12.01 5.21 -1.81
C PHE A 217 12.55 3.81 -1.51
N GLY A 218 12.54 2.91 -2.50
CA GLY A 218 13.12 1.57 -2.35
C GLY A 218 14.62 1.61 -2.02
N THR A 219 15.36 2.51 -2.66
CA THR A 219 16.79 2.70 -2.38
C THR A 219 17.03 3.17 -0.93
N HIS A 220 16.23 4.10 -0.42
CA HIS A 220 16.30 4.49 0.99
C HIS A 220 16.00 3.31 1.92
N VAL A 221 14.96 2.51 1.63
CA VAL A 221 14.60 1.33 2.43
C VAL A 221 15.73 0.29 2.41
N ALA A 222 16.40 0.08 1.28
CA ALA A 222 17.57 -0.80 1.20
C ALA A 222 18.66 -0.39 2.19
N HIS A 223 18.96 0.90 2.31
CA HIS A 223 19.93 1.38 3.30
C HIS A 223 19.40 1.33 4.72
N LEU A 224 18.09 1.50 4.96
CA LEU A 224 17.48 1.26 6.26
C LEU A 224 17.66 -0.20 6.70
N ILE A 225 17.42 -1.15 5.81
CA ILE A 225 17.59 -2.58 6.08
C ILE A 225 19.06 -2.90 6.39
N ARG A 226 20.02 -2.33 5.65
CA ARG A 226 21.46 -2.48 5.94
C ARG A 226 21.83 -1.96 7.33
N ARG A 227 21.31 -0.79 7.71
CA ARG A 227 21.48 -0.22 9.06
C ARG A 227 20.84 -1.11 10.13
N LEU A 228 19.64 -1.63 9.87
CA LEU A 228 18.96 -2.57 10.78
C LEU A 228 19.78 -3.85 10.97
N ARG A 229 20.25 -4.47 9.88
CA ARG A 229 21.10 -5.66 9.94
C ARG A 229 22.39 -5.40 10.73
N ARG A 230 23.01 -4.23 10.52
CA ARG A 230 24.18 -3.80 11.27
C ARG A 230 23.88 -3.67 12.76
N ALA A 231 22.72 -3.09 13.12
CA ALA A 231 22.28 -3.00 14.51
C ALA A 231 22.01 -4.40 15.10
N CYS A 232 21.35 -5.30 14.38
CA CYS A 232 21.13 -6.69 14.78
C CYS A 232 22.45 -7.42 15.06
N ALA A 233 23.41 -7.34 14.13
CA ALA A 233 24.73 -7.96 14.30
C ALA A 233 25.47 -7.46 15.55
N ARG A 234 25.31 -6.18 15.91
CA ARG A 234 25.84 -5.62 17.16
C ARG A 234 25.27 -6.30 18.41
N TYR A 235 23.99 -6.71 18.36
CA TYR A 235 23.32 -7.39 19.47
C TYR A 235 23.35 -8.92 19.36
N GLY A 236 23.99 -9.46 18.34
CA GLY A 236 24.21 -10.91 18.15
C GLY A 236 23.01 -11.63 17.52
N SER A 237 22.16 -10.93 16.77
CA SER A 237 21.08 -11.52 15.97
C SER A 237 21.32 -11.35 14.47
N ASP A 238 20.81 -12.29 13.68
CA ASP A 238 20.79 -12.22 12.20
C ASP A 238 19.42 -12.72 11.70
N PRO A 239 18.42 -11.85 11.64
CA PRO A 239 17.04 -12.26 11.38
C PRO A 239 16.85 -12.82 9.96
N THR A 240 15.89 -13.74 9.86
CA THR A 240 15.35 -14.22 8.59
C THR A 240 14.42 -13.16 8.02
N PHE A 241 14.59 -12.85 6.72
CA PHE A 241 13.75 -11.89 6.02
C PHE A 241 12.60 -12.59 5.29
N VAL A 242 11.39 -12.07 5.45
CA VAL A 242 10.20 -12.53 4.73
C VAL A 242 9.62 -11.35 3.98
N PHE A 243 9.64 -11.42 2.66
CA PHE A 243 9.03 -10.42 1.81
C PHE A 243 7.70 -10.94 1.27
N CYS A 244 6.69 -10.10 1.28
CA CYS A 244 5.41 -10.37 0.62
C CYS A 244 5.18 -9.33 -0.47
N SER A 245 4.65 -9.79 -1.60
CA SER A 245 4.37 -8.92 -2.75
C SER A 245 3.15 -9.44 -3.51
N ALA A 246 2.48 -8.55 -4.24
CA ALA A 246 1.73 -8.95 -5.41
C ALA A 246 2.70 -9.48 -6.49
N THR A 247 2.18 -10.01 -7.58
CA THR A 247 3.00 -10.48 -8.70
C THR A 247 3.83 -9.34 -9.29
N ILE A 248 5.15 -9.51 -9.32
CA ILE A 248 6.13 -8.58 -9.91
C ILE A 248 7.20 -9.36 -10.69
N GLY A 249 7.89 -8.71 -11.62
CA GLY A 249 9.05 -9.28 -12.30
C GLY A 249 10.25 -9.39 -11.35
N ALA A 250 10.95 -10.51 -11.39
CA ALA A 250 12.18 -10.80 -10.64
C ALA A 250 12.14 -10.42 -9.13
N PRO A 251 11.15 -10.94 -8.36
CA PRO A 251 10.97 -10.57 -6.95
C PRO A 251 12.18 -10.93 -6.08
N GLU A 252 12.88 -12.03 -6.39
CA GLU A 252 14.08 -12.47 -5.67
C GLU A 252 15.24 -11.48 -5.79
N GLN A 253 15.41 -10.89 -6.98
CA GLN A 253 16.49 -9.91 -7.22
C GLN A 253 16.25 -8.65 -6.41
N LEU A 254 15.02 -8.10 -6.48
CA LEU A 254 14.65 -6.92 -5.69
C LEU A 254 14.83 -7.17 -4.20
N ALA A 255 14.31 -8.28 -3.68
CA ALA A 255 14.40 -8.62 -2.27
C ALA A 255 15.86 -8.81 -1.82
N ALA A 256 16.69 -9.45 -2.65
CA ALA A 256 18.13 -9.62 -2.38
C ALA A 256 18.87 -8.27 -2.39
N GLU A 257 18.60 -7.38 -3.33
CA GLU A 257 19.17 -6.03 -3.36
C GLU A 257 18.78 -5.20 -2.14
N LEU A 258 17.53 -5.30 -1.69
CA LEU A 258 17.04 -4.60 -0.52
C LEU A 258 17.72 -5.07 0.77
N CYS A 259 17.83 -6.37 1.00
CA CYS A 259 18.35 -6.89 2.27
C CYS A 259 19.82 -7.31 2.21
N GLY A 260 20.42 -7.48 1.03
CA GLY A 260 21.79 -7.95 0.87
C GLY A 260 22.02 -9.39 1.34
N LYS A 261 20.98 -10.25 1.21
CA LYS A 261 21.03 -11.70 1.48
C LYS A 261 20.49 -12.48 0.28
N PRO A 262 20.88 -13.74 0.08
CA PRO A 262 20.19 -14.64 -0.86
C PRO A 262 18.71 -14.80 -0.45
N ILE A 263 17.83 -14.82 -1.43
CA ILE A 263 16.37 -14.92 -1.25
C ILE A 263 15.85 -16.05 -2.11
N VAL A 264 14.93 -16.85 -1.56
CA VAL A 264 14.20 -17.88 -2.32
C VAL A 264 12.84 -17.29 -2.73
N ALA A 265 12.55 -17.28 -4.03
CA ALA A 265 11.25 -16.82 -4.53
C ALA A 265 10.20 -17.94 -4.53
N ILE A 266 8.98 -17.60 -4.11
CA ILE A 266 7.80 -18.44 -4.16
C ILE A 266 6.76 -17.66 -4.98
N THR A 267 6.60 -18.08 -6.23
CA THR A 267 5.75 -17.41 -7.22
C THR A 267 4.58 -18.28 -7.69
N ASP A 268 4.63 -19.59 -7.41
CA ASP A 268 3.57 -20.52 -7.78
C ASP A 268 2.42 -20.45 -6.78
N ASP A 269 1.36 -19.72 -7.16
CA ASP A 269 0.21 -19.44 -6.31
C ASP A 269 -0.74 -20.64 -6.19
N GLY A 270 -0.81 -21.26 -5.02
CA GLY A 270 -1.71 -22.36 -4.70
C GLY A 270 -3.11 -21.95 -4.21
N ALA A 271 -3.39 -20.63 -4.07
CA ALA A 271 -4.70 -20.18 -3.66
C ALA A 271 -5.76 -20.41 -4.75
N PRO A 272 -7.03 -20.65 -4.40
CA PRO A 272 -8.12 -20.69 -5.36
C PRO A 272 -8.33 -19.30 -5.98
N CYS A 273 -8.75 -19.26 -7.22
CA CYS A 273 -9.16 -18.06 -7.91
C CYS A 273 -10.55 -18.28 -8.52
N ALA A 274 -11.48 -17.36 -8.27
CA ALA A 274 -12.76 -17.36 -8.95
C ALA A 274 -12.62 -16.98 -10.43
N PRO A 275 -13.59 -17.31 -11.28
CA PRO A 275 -13.59 -16.86 -12.67
C PRO A 275 -13.59 -15.33 -12.71
N ARG A 276 -12.82 -14.79 -13.62
CA ARG A 276 -12.77 -13.33 -13.83
C ARG A 276 -12.79 -13.02 -15.31
N ARG A 277 -13.57 -12.00 -15.66
CA ARG A 277 -13.56 -11.44 -17.02
C ARG A 277 -13.03 -10.03 -16.99
N ILE A 278 -12.21 -9.69 -17.98
CA ILE A 278 -11.59 -8.38 -18.10
C ILE A 278 -11.95 -7.83 -19.47
N ALA A 279 -12.81 -6.83 -19.50
CA ALA A 279 -13.24 -6.14 -20.71
C ALA A 279 -12.36 -4.92 -20.97
N LEU A 280 -11.65 -4.91 -22.09
CA LEU A 280 -11.01 -3.70 -22.61
C LEU A 280 -12.00 -2.98 -23.50
N ILE A 281 -12.37 -1.77 -23.14
CA ILE A 281 -13.33 -0.98 -23.90
C ILE A 281 -12.71 0.31 -24.41
N GLN A 282 -13.16 0.73 -25.59
CA GLN A 282 -12.84 2.03 -26.15
C GLN A 282 -14.08 2.92 -26.05
N PRO A 283 -13.94 4.19 -25.58
CA PRO A 283 -15.09 5.08 -25.47
C PRO A 283 -15.84 5.23 -26.79
N ALA A 284 -17.15 5.43 -26.69
CA ALA A 284 -18.04 5.57 -27.85
C ALA A 284 -17.57 6.68 -28.80
N LEU A 285 -17.72 6.45 -30.10
CA LEU A 285 -17.39 7.41 -31.15
C LEU A 285 -18.50 8.46 -31.26
N VAL A 286 -18.21 9.72 -30.96
CA VAL A 286 -19.18 10.82 -30.96
C VAL A 286 -19.23 11.50 -32.31
N ASP A 287 -18.11 11.68 -32.98
CA ASP A 287 -18.00 12.23 -34.33
C ASP A 287 -17.15 11.26 -35.18
N PRO A 288 -17.82 10.40 -35.98
CA PRO A 288 -17.16 9.43 -36.84
C PRO A 288 -16.26 10.08 -37.91
N ASP A 289 -16.66 11.24 -38.44
CA ASP A 289 -15.94 11.91 -39.51
C ASP A 289 -14.59 12.47 -39.03
N ARG A 290 -14.54 12.86 -37.77
CA ARG A 290 -13.32 13.40 -37.12
C ARG A 290 -12.62 12.41 -36.21
N GLY A 291 -13.18 11.22 -36.02
CA GLY A 291 -12.66 10.22 -35.13
C GLY A 291 -12.73 10.61 -33.64
N ILE A 292 -13.62 11.57 -33.27
CA ILE A 292 -13.73 12.06 -31.89
C ILE A 292 -14.52 11.06 -31.06
N ARG A 293 -13.93 10.64 -29.94
CA ARG A 293 -14.55 9.73 -28.97
C ARG A 293 -15.01 10.47 -27.72
N GLN A 294 -15.92 9.86 -27.01
CA GLN A 294 -16.34 10.31 -25.68
C GLN A 294 -15.13 10.30 -24.73
N SER A 295 -15.14 11.20 -23.73
CA SER A 295 -14.02 11.21 -22.77
C SER A 295 -13.98 9.93 -21.95
N PRO A 296 -12.79 9.40 -21.60
CA PRO A 296 -12.66 8.22 -20.73
C PRO A 296 -13.37 8.40 -19.39
N ALA A 297 -13.40 9.64 -18.86
CA ALA A 297 -14.13 9.95 -17.64
C ALA A 297 -15.65 9.76 -17.79
N THR A 298 -16.22 10.21 -18.88
CA THR A 298 -17.66 10.03 -19.15
C THR A 298 -17.99 8.56 -19.35
N GLU A 299 -17.15 7.83 -20.08
CA GLU A 299 -17.31 6.40 -20.28
C GLU A 299 -17.22 5.64 -18.96
N THR A 300 -16.28 6.01 -18.07
CA THR A 300 -16.17 5.44 -16.72
C THR A 300 -17.43 5.72 -15.89
N ILE A 301 -17.98 6.95 -15.94
CA ILE A 301 -19.24 7.29 -15.28
C ILE A 301 -20.37 6.37 -15.77
N ASN A 302 -20.49 6.17 -17.09
CA ASN A 302 -21.52 5.31 -17.69
C ASN A 302 -21.37 3.86 -17.23
N ALA A 303 -20.15 3.30 -17.29
CA ALA A 303 -19.88 1.92 -16.87
C ALA A 303 -20.18 1.70 -15.37
N VAL A 304 -19.73 2.61 -14.50
CA VAL A 304 -20.01 2.52 -13.05
C VAL A 304 -21.50 2.67 -12.78
N SER A 305 -22.19 3.61 -13.44
CA SER A 305 -23.63 3.82 -13.26
C SER A 305 -24.44 2.60 -13.72
N GLN A 306 -24.07 1.99 -14.84
CA GLN A 306 -24.70 0.77 -15.35
C GLN A 306 -24.55 -0.40 -14.36
N LEU A 307 -23.33 -0.64 -13.85
CA LEU A 307 -23.04 -1.69 -12.88
C LEU A 307 -23.79 -1.47 -11.55
N VAL A 308 -23.81 -0.23 -11.03
CA VAL A 308 -24.54 0.11 -9.81
C VAL A 308 -26.04 -0.07 -9.97
N THR A 309 -26.60 0.35 -11.11
CA THR A 309 -28.02 0.17 -11.43
C THR A 309 -28.38 -1.31 -11.55
N ALA A 310 -27.46 -2.13 -12.04
CA ALA A 310 -27.59 -3.58 -12.10
C ALA A 310 -27.49 -4.28 -10.72
N GLY A 311 -27.22 -3.54 -9.63
CA GLY A 311 -27.15 -4.04 -8.27
C GLY A 311 -25.73 -4.41 -7.79
N HIS A 312 -24.72 -4.26 -8.64
CA HIS A 312 -23.34 -4.64 -8.33
C HIS A 312 -22.61 -3.61 -7.47
N ARG A 313 -21.68 -4.09 -6.67
CA ARG A 313 -20.74 -3.26 -5.89
C ARG A 313 -19.47 -3.03 -6.69
N VAL A 314 -19.11 -1.77 -6.86
CA VAL A 314 -18.08 -1.35 -7.81
C VAL A 314 -16.98 -0.53 -7.13
N ILE A 315 -15.72 -0.78 -7.49
CA ILE A 315 -14.64 0.16 -7.27
C ILE A 315 -14.14 0.70 -8.61
N ALA A 316 -14.03 2.03 -8.74
CA ALA A 316 -13.44 2.64 -9.92
C ALA A 316 -12.10 3.30 -9.57
N PHE A 317 -11.11 3.16 -10.46
CA PHE A 317 -9.78 3.75 -10.28
C PHE A 317 -9.53 4.87 -11.29
N CYS A 318 -9.01 5.99 -10.81
CA CYS A 318 -8.68 7.17 -11.60
C CYS A 318 -7.24 7.62 -11.33
N ALA A 319 -6.56 8.11 -12.37
CA ALA A 319 -5.15 8.51 -12.30
C ALA A 319 -4.89 9.76 -11.43
N SER A 320 -5.89 10.62 -11.20
CA SER A 320 -5.71 11.87 -10.45
C SER A 320 -6.83 12.13 -9.45
N ARG A 321 -6.49 12.91 -8.40
CA ARG A 321 -7.46 13.33 -7.36
C ARG A 321 -8.65 14.09 -7.95
N ALA A 322 -8.39 15.02 -8.88
CA ALA A 322 -9.45 15.81 -9.53
C ALA A 322 -10.36 14.93 -10.41
N LEU A 323 -9.80 13.96 -11.10
CA LEU A 323 -10.56 13.01 -11.91
C LEU A 323 -11.43 12.11 -11.03
N THR A 324 -10.92 11.64 -9.89
CA THR A 324 -11.66 10.86 -8.89
C THR A 324 -12.90 11.60 -8.40
N GLU A 325 -12.76 12.86 -8.00
CA GLU A 325 -13.88 13.70 -7.55
C GLU A 325 -14.91 13.91 -8.68
N ARG A 326 -14.43 14.21 -9.88
CA ARG A 326 -15.30 14.45 -11.05
C ARG A 326 -16.08 13.19 -11.44
N VAL A 327 -15.44 12.04 -11.49
CA VAL A 327 -16.09 10.77 -11.82
C VAL A 327 -17.09 10.38 -10.75
N ALA A 328 -16.75 10.52 -9.46
CA ALA A 328 -17.67 10.22 -8.36
C ALA A 328 -18.92 11.13 -8.41
N ALA A 329 -18.74 12.44 -8.54
CA ALA A 329 -19.83 13.39 -8.64
C ALA A 329 -20.68 13.15 -9.89
N GLY A 330 -20.05 12.85 -11.04
CA GLY A 330 -20.74 12.52 -12.28
C GLY A 330 -21.57 11.25 -12.17
N THR A 331 -21.03 10.20 -11.55
CA THR A 331 -21.75 8.94 -11.29
C THR A 331 -22.93 9.16 -10.36
N ALA A 332 -22.73 9.86 -9.24
CA ALA A 332 -23.82 10.17 -8.30
C ALA A 332 -24.95 10.93 -8.97
N LYS A 333 -24.63 11.88 -9.87
CA LYS A 333 -25.62 12.66 -10.63
C LYS A 333 -26.34 11.84 -11.71
N ALA A 334 -25.67 10.85 -12.30
CA ALA A 334 -26.23 9.99 -13.36
C ALA A 334 -27.18 8.91 -12.81
N LEU A 335 -27.07 8.60 -11.53
CA LEU A 335 -27.91 7.62 -10.83
C LEU A 335 -29.17 8.26 -10.21
N PRO A 336 -30.23 7.48 -9.95
CA PRO A 336 -31.31 7.90 -9.06
C PRO A 336 -30.75 8.37 -7.70
N PRO A 337 -31.40 9.36 -7.04
CA PRO A 337 -30.86 9.95 -5.79
C PRO A 337 -30.49 8.91 -4.71
N GLU A 338 -31.32 7.88 -4.53
CA GLU A 338 -31.12 6.81 -3.55
C GLU A 338 -29.83 6.00 -3.80
N LEU A 339 -29.49 5.79 -5.07
CA LEU A 339 -28.23 5.12 -5.46
C LEU A 339 -27.08 6.11 -5.54
N GLY A 340 -27.32 7.36 -5.97
CA GLY A 340 -26.30 8.41 -6.02
C GLY A 340 -25.67 8.67 -4.65
N ASP A 341 -26.47 8.64 -3.59
CA ASP A 341 -26.02 8.80 -2.20
C ASP A 341 -25.13 7.64 -1.70
N THR A 342 -25.06 6.53 -2.43
CA THR A 342 -24.17 5.39 -2.12
C THR A 342 -22.83 5.43 -2.86
N VAL A 343 -22.53 6.53 -3.57
CA VAL A 343 -21.28 6.74 -4.29
C VAL A 343 -20.37 7.69 -3.52
N ARG A 344 -19.11 7.31 -3.30
CA ARG A 344 -18.12 8.16 -2.61
C ARG A 344 -16.81 8.25 -3.38
N PRO A 345 -16.18 9.42 -3.42
CA PRO A 345 -14.78 9.53 -3.81
C PRO A 345 -13.85 9.10 -2.65
N TYR A 346 -12.68 8.53 -3.00
CA TYR A 346 -11.65 8.17 -2.03
C TYR A 346 -10.25 8.51 -2.58
N ARG A 347 -9.50 9.33 -1.86
CA ARG A 347 -8.15 9.74 -2.30
C ARG A 347 -7.22 10.11 -1.14
N ALA A 348 -5.93 10.09 -1.40
CA ALA A 348 -4.95 10.71 -0.51
C ALA A 348 -5.24 12.23 -0.37
N GLY A 349 -5.12 12.74 0.86
CA GLY A 349 -5.43 14.12 1.20
C GLY A 349 -6.73 14.30 1.97
N TYR A 350 -7.59 13.29 2.05
CA TYR A 350 -8.71 13.26 3.00
C TYR A 350 -8.19 13.05 4.42
N LEU A 351 -8.92 13.57 5.40
CA LEU A 351 -8.61 13.34 6.80
C LEU A 351 -8.67 11.86 7.16
N ALA A 352 -7.87 11.44 8.13
CA ALA A 352 -7.81 10.03 8.52
C ALA A 352 -9.17 9.49 9.02
N ALA A 353 -9.99 10.35 9.64
CA ALA A 353 -11.34 10.00 10.08
C ALA A 353 -12.28 9.77 8.90
N GLU A 354 -12.26 10.66 7.89
CA GLU A 354 -13.08 10.54 6.68
C GLU A 354 -12.74 9.27 5.90
N ARG A 355 -11.45 8.96 5.75
CA ARG A 355 -11.02 7.74 5.06
C ARG A 355 -11.52 6.49 5.76
N ARG A 356 -11.39 6.43 7.09
CA ARG A 356 -11.90 5.31 7.89
C ARG A 356 -13.41 5.17 7.76
N GLN A 357 -14.14 6.27 7.79
CA GLN A 357 -15.59 6.24 7.60
C GLN A 357 -15.97 5.62 6.24
N ILE A 358 -15.33 6.04 5.14
CA ILE A 358 -15.58 5.47 3.80
C ILE A 358 -15.20 3.99 3.75
N GLU A 359 -14.09 3.61 4.38
CA GLU A 359 -13.63 2.21 4.48
C GLU A 359 -14.64 1.35 5.25
N ASP A 360 -15.15 1.85 6.38
CA ASP A 360 -16.16 1.18 7.21
C ASP A 360 -17.51 1.07 6.47
N GLU A 361 -17.98 2.13 5.81
CA GLU A 361 -19.19 2.14 4.99
C GLU A 361 -19.09 1.16 3.80
N LEU A 362 -17.91 1.08 3.18
CA LEU A 362 -17.66 0.14 2.08
C LEU A 362 -17.64 -1.32 2.58
N ALA A 363 -17.00 -1.57 3.72
CA ALA A 363 -16.96 -2.89 4.35
C ALA A 363 -18.35 -3.36 4.80
N ALA A 364 -19.15 -2.45 5.37
CA ALA A 364 -20.54 -2.70 5.79
C ALA A 364 -21.49 -2.93 4.59
N GLY A 365 -21.07 -2.63 3.35
CA GLY A 365 -21.91 -2.77 2.16
C GLY A 365 -22.93 -1.64 1.95
N SER A 366 -22.87 -0.56 2.73
CA SER A 366 -23.73 0.61 2.57
C SER A 366 -23.37 1.44 1.34
N LEU A 367 -22.11 1.38 0.86
CA LEU A 367 -21.70 1.97 -0.39
C LEU A 367 -21.80 0.97 -1.55
N ARG A 368 -22.40 1.43 -2.66
CA ARG A 368 -22.48 0.68 -3.92
C ARG A 368 -21.29 0.96 -4.82
N ALA A 369 -20.75 2.17 -4.79
CA ALA A 369 -19.56 2.50 -5.55
C ALA A 369 -18.58 3.39 -4.78
N VAL A 370 -17.28 3.10 -4.96
CA VAL A 370 -16.20 3.99 -4.53
C VAL A 370 -15.33 4.31 -5.74
N VAL A 371 -15.12 5.60 -5.99
CA VAL A 371 -14.19 6.07 -7.01
C VAL A 371 -12.90 6.49 -6.32
N ALA A 372 -11.79 5.85 -6.64
CA ALA A 372 -10.54 6.00 -5.91
C ALA A 372 -9.35 6.37 -6.81
N THR A 373 -8.33 6.98 -6.23
CA THR A 373 -6.97 6.94 -6.78
C THR A 373 -6.31 5.61 -6.42
N SER A 374 -5.04 5.42 -6.78
CA SER A 374 -4.23 4.29 -6.31
C SER A 374 -4.17 4.14 -4.76
N ALA A 375 -4.79 5.04 -4.01
CA ALA A 375 -4.86 4.95 -2.55
C ALA A 375 -5.63 3.71 -2.03
N LEU A 376 -6.59 3.17 -2.81
CA LEU A 376 -7.26 1.89 -2.52
C LEU A 376 -6.69 0.71 -3.32
N GLU A 377 -5.62 0.91 -4.06
CA GLU A 377 -4.87 -0.17 -4.72
C GLU A 377 -4.18 -1.07 -3.69
N LEU A 378 -3.81 -0.53 -2.53
CA LEU A 378 -3.04 -1.18 -1.48
C LEU A 378 -3.71 -1.11 -0.11
N GLY A 379 -3.57 -2.17 0.66
CA GLY A 379 -3.65 -2.12 2.12
C GLY A 379 -5.03 -2.12 2.78
N VAL A 380 -6.13 -2.12 2.06
CA VAL A 380 -7.46 -2.25 2.65
C VAL A 380 -8.08 -3.56 2.20
N ASP A 381 -8.50 -4.38 3.16
CA ASP A 381 -9.24 -5.60 2.84
C ASP A 381 -10.71 -5.25 2.59
N ILE A 382 -11.03 -5.07 1.31
CA ILE A 382 -12.40 -4.81 0.86
C ILE A 382 -12.91 -6.11 0.24
N SER A 383 -13.83 -6.75 0.91
CA SER A 383 -14.54 -7.93 0.41
C SER A 383 -15.88 -7.55 -0.23
N GLY A 384 -16.42 -8.44 -1.05
CA GLY A 384 -17.75 -8.30 -1.65
C GLY A 384 -17.86 -7.23 -2.74
N LEU A 385 -16.78 -6.92 -3.46
CA LEU A 385 -16.82 -6.16 -4.69
C LEU A 385 -17.02 -7.10 -5.88
N ASP A 386 -18.00 -6.78 -6.73
CA ASP A 386 -18.35 -7.58 -7.91
C ASP A 386 -17.59 -7.12 -9.15
N ALA A 387 -17.34 -5.80 -9.24
CA ALA A 387 -16.66 -5.25 -10.39
C ALA A 387 -15.62 -4.19 -10.04
N THR A 388 -14.64 -4.05 -10.95
CA THR A 388 -13.68 -2.94 -10.97
C THR A 388 -13.77 -2.20 -12.30
N VAL A 389 -13.63 -0.87 -12.27
CA VAL A 389 -13.57 -0.04 -13.49
C VAL A 389 -12.31 0.83 -13.43
N LEU A 390 -11.48 0.76 -14.45
CA LEU A 390 -10.23 1.52 -14.55
C LEU A 390 -10.40 2.63 -15.61
N CYS A 391 -10.25 3.88 -15.20
CA CYS A 391 -10.26 5.04 -16.08
C CYS A 391 -8.86 5.29 -16.66
N GLY A 392 -8.52 4.60 -17.73
CA GLY A 392 -7.19 4.53 -18.32
C GLY A 392 -6.30 3.44 -17.70
N PHE A 393 -5.25 3.09 -18.41
CA PHE A 393 -4.24 2.16 -17.93
C PHE A 393 -3.47 2.77 -16.74
N PRO A 394 -3.26 2.03 -15.64
CA PRO A 394 -2.67 2.59 -14.42
C PRO A 394 -1.15 2.85 -14.48
N GLY A 395 -0.54 2.71 -15.65
CA GLY A 395 0.87 2.99 -15.90
C GLY A 395 1.81 1.81 -15.73
N THR A 396 1.38 0.72 -15.07
CA THR A 396 2.13 -0.54 -14.99
C THR A 396 1.19 -1.74 -15.00
N ILE A 397 1.67 -2.87 -15.54
CA ILE A 397 0.93 -4.14 -15.51
C ILE A 397 0.74 -4.63 -14.07
N ALA A 398 1.72 -4.41 -13.20
CA ALA A 398 1.60 -4.73 -11.78
C ALA A 398 0.42 -4.00 -11.13
N SER A 399 0.26 -2.67 -11.34
CA SER A 399 -0.87 -1.89 -10.85
C SER A 399 -2.19 -2.34 -11.45
N LEU A 400 -2.21 -2.67 -12.75
CA LEU A 400 -3.40 -3.24 -13.40
C LEU A 400 -3.92 -4.47 -12.65
N TRP A 401 -3.05 -5.45 -12.41
CA TRP A 401 -3.43 -6.68 -11.70
C TRP A 401 -3.83 -6.44 -10.25
N GLN A 402 -3.25 -5.45 -9.57
CA GLN A 402 -3.63 -5.07 -8.21
C GLN A 402 -5.01 -4.43 -8.14
N GLN A 403 -5.32 -3.54 -9.09
CA GLN A 403 -6.62 -2.88 -9.18
C GLN A 403 -7.71 -3.88 -9.57
N ILE A 404 -7.48 -4.68 -10.61
CA ILE A 404 -8.37 -5.77 -11.01
C ILE A 404 -8.60 -6.76 -9.85
N GLY A 405 -7.57 -7.06 -9.09
CA GLY A 405 -7.62 -7.96 -7.93
C GLY A 405 -8.43 -7.45 -6.75
N ARG A 406 -9.05 -6.27 -6.82
CA ARG A 406 -9.95 -5.76 -5.78
C ARG A 406 -11.34 -6.39 -5.85
N SER A 407 -11.80 -6.86 -7.00
CA SER A 407 -13.04 -7.63 -7.15
C SER A 407 -12.81 -9.14 -7.12
N GLY A 408 -13.88 -9.91 -6.89
CA GLY A 408 -13.83 -11.38 -6.92
C GLY A 408 -13.14 -12.07 -5.75
N ARG A 409 -12.95 -11.40 -4.61
CA ARG A 409 -12.27 -11.98 -3.43
C ARG A 409 -13.10 -13.04 -2.70
N SER A 410 -14.41 -13.01 -2.86
CA SER A 410 -15.34 -13.91 -2.16
C SER A 410 -15.58 -15.25 -2.86
N GLY A 411 -14.77 -15.61 -3.87
CA GLY A 411 -14.98 -16.82 -4.66
C GLY A 411 -16.12 -16.72 -5.69
N VAL A 412 -16.65 -15.51 -5.90
CA VAL A 412 -17.71 -15.22 -6.88
C VAL A 412 -17.07 -14.65 -8.16
N SER A 413 -17.69 -14.94 -9.31
CA SER A 413 -17.28 -14.36 -10.58
C SER A 413 -17.23 -12.84 -10.53
N SER A 414 -16.25 -12.23 -11.18
CA SER A 414 -16.06 -10.78 -11.18
C SER A 414 -15.80 -10.24 -12.58
N LEU A 415 -16.17 -8.95 -12.78
CA LEU A 415 -15.90 -8.20 -14.00
C LEU A 415 -14.93 -7.06 -13.72
N SER A 416 -13.94 -6.91 -14.58
CA SER A 416 -13.08 -5.73 -14.62
C SER A 416 -13.21 -5.03 -15.96
N VAL A 417 -13.40 -3.73 -15.95
CA VAL A 417 -13.55 -2.92 -17.17
C VAL A 417 -12.39 -1.93 -17.24
N LEU A 418 -11.54 -2.05 -18.24
CA LEU A 418 -10.51 -1.06 -18.55
C LEU A 418 -11.01 -0.14 -19.65
N VAL A 419 -11.25 1.11 -19.31
CA VAL A 419 -11.69 2.16 -20.24
C VAL A 419 -10.44 2.82 -20.83
N ALA A 420 -10.15 2.57 -22.09
CA ALA A 420 -8.96 3.13 -22.73
C ALA A 420 -9.04 4.65 -22.88
N GLY A 421 -7.94 5.33 -22.53
CA GLY A 421 -7.72 6.75 -22.76
C GLY A 421 -7.25 7.06 -24.18
N GLU A 422 -6.99 8.35 -24.43
CA GLU A 422 -6.47 8.83 -25.73
C GLU A 422 -4.93 8.83 -25.77
N ASP A 423 -4.27 8.48 -24.65
CA ASP A 423 -2.80 8.44 -24.61
C ASP A 423 -2.23 7.26 -25.41
N GLN A 424 -0.95 7.39 -25.76
CA GLN A 424 -0.29 6.44 -26.65
C GLN A 424 -0.26 5.01 -26.11
N LEU A 425 -0.16 4.84 -24.79
CA LEU A 425 -0.05 3.53 -24.17
C LEU A 425 -1.40 2.82 -24.14
N ASP A 426 -2.47 3.54 -23.78
CA ASP A 426 -3.85 3.02 -23.82
C ASP A 426 -4.20 2.59 -25.25
N GLN A 427 -3.90 3.43 -26.26
CA GLN A 427 -4.15 3.14 -27.65
C GLN A 427 -3.30 1.99 -28.20
N TRP A 428 -2.09 1.81 -27.65
CA TRP A 428 -1.29 0.63 -27.95
C TRP A 428 -2.00 -0.65 -27.51
N PHE A 429 -2.49 -0.71 -26.28
CA PHE A 429 -3.19 -1.88 -25.76
C PHE A 429 -4.54 -2.14 -26.44
N VAL A 430 -5.24 -1.11 -26.90
CA VAL A 430 -6.43 -1.26 -27.75
C VAL A 430 -6.10 -2.03 -29.03
N ASN A 431 -4.95 -1.74 -29.63
CA ASN A 431 -4.53 -2.40 -30.88
C ASN A 431 -3.76 -3.72 -30.65
N HIS A 432 -3.22 -3.94 -29.44
CA HIS A 432 -2.42 -5.10 -29.06
C HIS A 432 -2.84 -5.64 -27.68
N PRO A 433 -4.07 -6.15 -27.52
CA PRO A 433 -4.58 -6.60 -26.21
C PRO A 433 -3.73 -7.70 -25.57
N SER A 434 -3.14 -8.61 -26.37
CA SER A 434 -2.25 -9.66 -25.86
C SER A 434 -1.06 -9.12 -25.08
N ASP A 435 -0.52 -7.97 -25.48
CA ASP A 435 0.58 -7.32 -24.78
C ASP A 435 0.21 -6.92 -23.33
N LEU A 436 -1.09 -6.69 -23.08
CA LEU A 436 -1.58 -6.32 -21.76
C LEU A 436 -1.66 -7.54 -20.81
N PHE A 437 -2.01 -8.70 -21.33
CA PHE A 437 -2.33 -9.89 -20.53
C PHE A 437 -1.21 -10.94 -20.50
N GLU A 438 -0.40 -11.03 -21.55
CA GLU A 438 0.65 -12.05 -21.67
C GLU A 438 2.02 -11.54 -21.18
N ARG A 439 2.24 -10.20 -21.12
CA ARG A 439 3.49 -9.66 -20.61
C ARG A 439 3.63 -9.88 -19.10
N PRO A 440 4.81 -10.31 -18.63
CA PRO A 440 5.08 -10.33 -17.21
C PRO A 440 5.06 -8.89 -16.66
N PRO A 441 4.68 -8.70 -15.38
CA PRO A 441 4.80 -7.41 -14.72
C PRO A 441 6.23 -6.87 -14.78
N GLU A 442 6.35 -5.55 -14.81
CA GLU A 442 7.62 -4.86 -14.90
C GLU A 442 8.50 -5.18 -13.68
N PRO A 443 9.82 -5.30 -13.87
CA PRO A 443 10.73 -5.44 -12.74
C PRO A 443 10.78 -4.13 -11.95
N VAL A 444 10.80 -4.27 -10.63
CA VAL A 444 10.97 -3.13 -9.73
C VAL A 444 12.45 -2.88 -9.51
N VAL A 445 12.91 -1.65 -9.75
CA VAL A 445 14.33 -1.30 -9.72
C VAL A 445 14.62 -0.39 -8.52
N VAL A 446 15.73 -0.68 -7.83
CA VAL A 446 16.39 0.16 -6.83
C VAL A 446 17.84 0.39 -7.23
N ASN A 447 18.45 1.48 -6.77
CA ASN A 447 19.85 1.76 -7.02
C ASN A 447 20.59 1.99 -5.71
N VAL A 448 21.07 0.91 -5.12
CA VAL A 448 21.75 0.94 -3.81
C VAL A 448 23.15 1.57 -3.86
N GLU A 449 23.71 1.77 -5.05
CA GLU A 449 25.01 2.40 -5.24
C GLU A 449 24.93 3.92 -5.37
N ASN A 450 23.70 4.48 -5.50
CA ASN A 450 23.50 5.91 -5.64
C ASN A 450 24.11 6.69 -4.45
N PRO A 451 25.19 7.46 -4.66
CA PRO A 451 25.89 8.14 -3.57
C PRO A 451 25.05 9.21 -2.89
N HIS A 452 24.13 9.85 -3.62
CA HIS A 452 23.24 10.87 -3.05
C HIS A 452 22.25 10.31 -2.01
N ILE A 453 21.99 9.01 -2.05
CA ILE A 453 21.15 8.32 -1.07
C ILE A 453 22.01 7.57 -0.07
N ARG A 454 23.03 6.84 -0.54
CA ARG A 454 23.91 6.03 0.31
C ARG A 454 24.66 6.87 1.35
N ASP A 455 25.34 7.95 0.92
CA ASP A 455 26.25 8.70 1.78
C ASP A 455 25.53 9.38 2.97
N PRO A 456 24.33 9.99 2.83
CA PRO A 456 23.52 10.41 3.97
C PRO A 456 23.18 9.26 4.94
N HIS A 457 22.92 8.04 4.44
CA HIS A 457 22.69 6.88 5.31
C HIS A 457 23.97 6.39 6.01
N LEU A 458 25.16 6.56 5.41
CA LEU A 458 26.43 6.33 6.11
C LEU A 458 26.59 7.31 7.28
N GLY A 459 26.18 8.58 7.10
CA GLY A 459 26.11 9.56 8.18
C GLY A 459 25.21 9.11 9.33
N CYS A 460 24.03 8.57 9.02
CA CYS A 460 23.13 7.99 10.02
C CYS A 460 23.75 6.77 10.71
N ALA A 461 24.35 5.87 9.95
CA ALA A 461 25.02 4.68 10.47
C ALA A 461 26.20 5.04 11.41
N ALA A 462 26.98 6.07 11.06
CA ALA A 462 28.06 6.58 11.91
C ALA A 462 27.56 7.21 13.22
N TYR A 463 26.39 7.87 13.15
CA TYR A 463 25.72 8.42 14.33
C TYR A 463 25.21 7.33 15.29
N GLU A 464 24.62 6.27 14.74
CA GLU A 464 24.08 5.12 15.48
C GLU A 464 25.22 4.34 16.17
N ASN A 465 26.30 4.13 15.45
CA ASN A 465 27.52 3.51 15.95
C ASN A 465 28.68 3.87 14.99
N PRO A 466 29.86 4.26 15.48
CA PRO A 466 30.99 4.57 14.60
C PRO A 466 31.22 3.50 13.54
N LEU A 467 31.38 3.93 12.27
CA LEU A 467 31.66 3.03 11.15
C LEU A 467 33.06 2.44 11.29
N GLN A 468 33.20 1.19 10.92
CA GLN A 468 34.44 0.41 10.95
C GLN A 468 34.74 -0.15 9.56
N PRO A 469 35.99 -0.47 9.22
CA PRO A 469 36.29 -1.11 7.94
C PRO A 469 35.49 -2.42 7.72
N THR A 470 35.21 -3.18 8.76
CA THR A 470 34.39 -4.41 8.69
C THR A 470 32.93 -4.16 8.29
N ASP A 471 32.46 -2.91 8.28
CA ASP A 471 31.12 -2.56 7.80
C ASP A 471 31.02 -2.58 6.27
N GLU A 472 32.13 -2.76 5.54
CA GLU A 472 32.17 -3.02 4.10
C GLU A 472 31.23 -4.18 3.68
N ARG A 473 31.03 -5.18 4.55
CA ARG A 473 30.05 -6.25 4.33
C ARG A 473 28.60 -5.76 4.12
N TRP A 474 28.28 -4.54 4.57
CA TRP A 474 26.97 -3.91 4.39
C TRP A 474 26.95 -2.93 3.23
N TRP A 475 28.08 -2.29 2.97
CA TRP A 475 28.29 -1.30 1.92
C TRP A 475 29.63 -1.58 1.23
N PRO A 476 29.62 -2.29 0.09
CA PRO A 476 30.86 -2.64 -0.61
C PRO A 476 31.78 -1.46 -0.91
N ASP A 477 31.19 -0.27 -1.19
CA ASP A 477 31.94 0.97 -1.47
C ASP A 477 32.07 1.89 -0.24
N LEU A 478 32.16 1.30 0.96
CA LEU A 478 32.18 2.04 2.22
C LEU A 478 33.29 3.10 2.25
N ASP A 479 34.50 2.74 1.86
CA ASP A 479 35.67 3.63 1.91
C ASP A 479 35.49 4.87 1.04
N GLU A 480 34.89 4.73 -0.14
CA GLU A 480 34.63 5.86 -1.03
C GLU A 480 33.54 6.77 -0.46
N GLY A 481 32.45 6.20 0.06
CA GLY A 481 31.37 6.96 0.72
C GLY A 481 31.85 7.70 1.97
N VAL A 482 32.69 7.06 2.78
CA VAL A 482 33.32 7.69 3.95
C VAL A 482 34.24 8.82 3.53
N ARG A 483 35.06 8.64 2.48
CA ARG A 483 35.97 9.68 1.96
C ARG A 483 35.18 10.92 1.52
N ARG A 484 34.11 10.76 0.74
CA ARG A 484 33.24 11.88 0.33
C ARG A 484 32.64 12.58 1.53
N SER A 485 32.07 11.81 2.46
CA SER A 485 31.44 12.37 3.67
C SER A 485 32.42 13.09 4.60
N VAL A 486 33.72 12.72 4.57
CA VAL A 486 34.80 13.42 5.29
C VAL A 486 35.13 14.74 4.58
N LEU A 487 35.19 14.75 3.25
CA LEU A 487 35.40 15.99 2.46
C LEU A 487 34.28 17.00 2.65
N ASP A 488 33.04 16.51 2.86
CA ASP A 488 31.85 17.33 3.12
C ASP A 488 31.67 17.70 4.63
N ASP A 489 32.70 17.49 5.47
CA ASP A 489 32.67 17.75 6.92
C ASP A 489 31.53 17.03 7.68
N GLN A 490 30.95 15.99 7.09
CA GLN A 490 29.90 15.21 7.74
C GLN A 490 30.43 14.09 8.62
N LEU A 491 31.56 13.49 8.26
CA LEU A 491 32.25 12.47 9.04
C LEU A 491 33.65 12.92 9.40
N ARG A 492 34.18 12.36 10.50
CA ARG A 492 35.59 12.47 10.90
C ARG A 492 36.14 11.11 11.26
N ILE A 493 37.38 10.84 10.82
CA ILE A 493 38.10 9.64 11.22
C ILE A 493 38.73 9.86 12.59
N ARG A 494 38.47 8.95 13.51
CA ARG A 494 39.08 8.90 14.85
C ARG A 494 39.55 7.51 15.16
N PRO A 495 40.73 7.33 15.78
CA PRO A 495 41.15 6.02 16.26
C PRO A 495 40.29 5.58 17.46
N ASP A 496 40.00 4.30 17.56
CA ASP A 496 39.44 3.70 18.75
C ASP A 496 40.53 3.40 19.79
N ARG A 497 40.17 2.72 20.88
CA ARG A 497 41.13 2.33 21.95
C ARG A 497 42.24 1.39 21.46
N ASN A 498 42.01 0.70 20.34
CA ASN A 498 42.95 -0.22 19.70
C ASN A 498 43.67 0.41 18.51
N HIS A 499 43.62 1.75 18.39
CA HIS A 499 44.16 2.53 17.26
C HIS A 499 43.56 2.19 15.89
N GLN A 500 42.40 1.51 15.84
CA GLN A 500 41.73 1.22 14.58
C GLN A 500 40.90 2.45 14.10
N PRO A 501 40.96 2.79 12.83
CA PRO A 501 40.22 3.93 12.31
C PRO A 501 38.72 3.70 12.39
N ARG A 502 37.99 4.71 12.86
CA ARG A 502 36.51 4.73 12.90
C ARG A 502 35.99 6.04 12.37
N ALA A 503 34.99 5.98 11.49
CA ALA A 503 34.31 7.19 11.03
C ALA A 503 33.14 7.49 11.98
N VAL A 504 33.16 8.71 12.52
CA VAL A 504 32.13 9.21 13.46
C VAL A 504 31.38 10.37 12.83
N TRP A 505 30.10 10.52 13.18
CA TRP A 505 29.33 11.67 12.77
C TRP A 505 29.91 12.97 13.35
N ALA A 506 30.13 13.96 12.50
CA ALA A 506 30.71 15.26 12.84
C ALA A 506 29.84 16.44 12.37
N GLY A 507 28.79 16.17 11.59
CA GLY A 507 27.88 17.21 11.09
C GLY A 507 27.03 17.84 12.20
N ARG A 508 26.38 18.98 11.90
CA ARG A 508 25.48 19.64 12.83
C ARG A 508 24.16 18.91 12.94
N GLY A 509 23.64 18.76 14.17
CA GLY A 509 22.34 18.12 14.44
C GLY A 509 22.32 16.61 14.18
N MET A 510 21.13 16.07 14.04
CA MET A 510 20.90 14.64 13.85
C MET A 510 20.77 14.32 12.36
N PRO A 511 21.60 13.41 11.79
CA PRO A 511 21.63 13.15 10.36
C PRO A 511 20.30 12.64 9.80
N PHE A 512 19.57 11.85 10.58
CA PHE A 512 18.32 11.25 10.15
C PHE A 512 17.17 12.27 9.94
N HIS A 513 17.27 13.50 10.47
CA HIS A 513 16.30 14.56 10.16
C HIS A 513 16.51 15.22 8.80
N ARG A 514 17.62 14.94 8.15
CA ARG A 514 17.97 15.50 6.82
C ARG A 514 17.54 14.62 5.66
N ILE A 515 17.03 13.43 5.95
CA ILE A 515 16.63 12.45 4.93
C ILE A 515 15.12 12.35 4.90
N GLY A 516 14.51 12.72 3.77
CA GLY A 516 13.14 12.39 3.42
C GLY A 516 13.12 11.07 2.64
N LEU A 517 12.42 10.05 3.15
CA LEU A 517 12.43 8.73 2.50
C LEU A 517 11.62 8.68 1.21
N ARG A 518 10.50 9.42 1.13
CA ARG A 518 9.54 9.35 0.02
C ARG A 518 9.61 10.51 -0.94
N SER A 519 10.20 11.62 -0.54
CA SER A 519 10.31 12.84 -1.34
C SER A 519 11.57 13.59 -0.99
N ALA A 520 12.02 14.45 -1.90
CA ALA A 520 13.10 15.39 -1.62
C ALA A 520 12.69 16.47 -0.58
N SER A 521 11.38 16.55 -0.22
CA SER A 521 10.85 17.45 0.81
C SER A 521 10.10 16.67 1.89
N ALA A 522 10.37 16.97 3.15
CA ALA A 522 9.90 16.23 4.32
C ALA A 522 8.63 16.82 4.95
N GLY A 523 7.74 17.53 4.20
CA GLY A 523 6.63 18.25 4.78
C GLY A 523 5.29 18.09 4.07
N GLN A 524 4.20 18.32 4.84
CA GLN A 524 2.86 18.52 4.32
C GLN A 524 2.39 19.94 4.62
N VAL A 525 1.69 20.53 3.65
CA VAL A 525 0.97 21.81 3.80
C VAL A 525 -0.47 21.46 4.15
N ARG A 526 -0.98 22.08 5.20
CA ARG A 526 -2.38 21.93 5.64
C ARG A 526 -3.25 22.87 4.81
N ILE A 527 -4.41 22.40 4.42
CA ILE A 527 -5.44 23.22 3.79
C ILE A 527 -6.50 23.45 4.86
N ILE A 528 -6.67 24.69 5.25
CA ILE A 528 -7.64 25.12 6.26
C ILE A 528 -8.67 26.04 5.61
N ASP A 529 -9.84 26.13 6.19
CA ASP A 529 -10.87 27.10 5.79
C ASP A 529 -10.75 28.42 6.58
N ASP A 530 -11.71 29.32 6.38
CA ASP A 530 -11.74 30.63 7.03
C ASP A 530 -11.96 30.54 8.56
N ASP A 531 -12.39 29.40 9.08
CA ASP A 531 -12.58 29.11 10.51
C ASP A 531 -11.39 28.34 11.13
N ASP A 532 -10.26 28.22 10.41
CA ASP A 532 -9.06 27.44 10.79
C ASP A 532 -9.31 25.92 10.88
N GLU A 533 -10.44 25.42 10.36
CA GLU A 533 -10.73 24.00 10.34
C GLU A 533 -9.96 23.29 9.21
N LEU A 534 -9.45 22.10 9.51
CA LEU A 534 -8.62 21.34 8.58
C LEU A 534 -9.47 20.65 7.50
N VAL A 535 -9.43 21.15 6.27
CA VAL A 535 -10.09 20.58 5.10
C VAL A 535 -9.28 19.41 4.53
N GLY A 536 -7.95 19.53 4.42
CA GLY A 536 -7.12 18.48 3.83
C GLY A 536 -5.63 18.77 3.91
N THR A 537 -4.83 17.93 3.24
CA THR A 537 -3.37 18.11 3.18
C THR A 537 -2.83 17.89 1.78
N VAL A 538 -1.72 18.55 1.46
CA VAL A 538 -0.96 18.37 0.23
C VAL A 538 0.54 18.27 0.56
N GLU A 539 1.28 17.49 -0.23
CA GLU A 539 2.74 17.42 -0.08
C GLU A 539 3.40 18.76 -0.43
N ASP A 540 4.41 19.14 0.35
CA ASP A 540 5.12 20.42 0.24
C ASP A 540 5.64 20.70 -1.19
N ASN A 541 6.25 19.70 -1.83
CA ASN A 541 6.74 19.79 -3.21
C ASN A 541 5.65 19.97 -4.28
N ARG A 542 4.39 19.71 -3.94
CA ARG A 542 3.23 19.85 -4.84
C ARG A 542 2.34 21.05 -4.49
N ALA A 543 2.60 21.70 -3.36
CA ALA A 543 1.76 22.79 -2.87
C ALA A 543 1.66 23.93 -3.88
N CYS A 544 2.80 24.36 -4.43
CA CYS A 544 2.84 25.43 -5.45
C CYS A 544 2.08 25.10 -6.74
N ASN A 545 1.89 23.83 -7.05
CA ASN A 545 1.18 23.41 -8.26
C ASN A 545 -0.32 23.15 -8.00
N LEU A 546 -0.69 22.74 -6.79
CA LEU A 546 -2.04 22.25 -6.48
C LEU A 546 -2.87 23.23 -5.65
N VAL A 547 -2.22 24.03 -4.80
CA VAL A 547 -2.89 24.92 -3.84
C VAL A 547 -2.26 26.33 -3.82
N HIS A 548 -1.82 26.81 -4.99
CA HIS A 548 -1.41 28.21 -5.13
C HIS A 548 -2.60 29.16 -5.01
N PRO A 549 -2.40 30.43 -4.66
CA PRO A 549 -3.48 31.41 -4.63
C PRO A 549 -4.26 31.45 -5.95
N GLY A 550 -5.59 31.35 -5.86
CA GLY A 550 -6.50 31.28 -7.02
C GLY A 550 -6.77 29.86 -7.54
N ALA A 551 -6.05 28.85 -7.08
CA ALA A 551 -6.33 27.45 -7.45
C ALA A 551 -7.70 27.00 -6.92
N ILE A 552 -8.35 26.06 -7.62
CA ILE A 552 -9.58 25.41 -7.14
C ILE A 552 -9.21 24.02 -6.60
N TYR A 553 -9.32 23.87 -5.29
CA TYR A 553 -9.15 22.60 -4.61
C TYR A 553 -10.50 21.90 -4.45
N LEU A 554 -10.63 20.68 -4.99
CA LEU A 554 -11.84 19.89 -4.84
C LEU A 554 -11.69 18.96 -3.62
N HIS A 555 -12.69 19.02 -2.72
CA HIS A 555 -12.77 18.13 -1.56
C HIS A 555 -14.19 17.59 -1.41
N ARG A 556 -14.38 16.27 -1.55
CA ARG A 556 -15.67 15.58 -1.45
C ARG A 556 -16.77 16.21 -2.34
N GLY A 557 -16.39 16.57 -3.57
CA GLY A 557 -17.30 17.19 -4.54
C GLY A 557 -17.51 18.70 -4.34
N GLN A 558 -17.00 19.29 -3.26
CA GLN A 558 -17.08 20.73 -3.01
C GLN A 558 -15.83 21.45 -3.53
N PRO A 559 -15.97 22.51 -4.35
CA PRO A 559 -14.87 23.33 -4.80
C PRO A 559 -14.49 24.38 -3.74
N TRP A 560 -13.22 24.44 -3.41
CA TRP A 560 -12.61 25.42 -2.51
C TRP A 560 -11.66 26.28 -3.31
N LYS A 561 -11.78 27.61 -3.21
CA LYS A 561 -10.84 28.53 -3.84
C LYS A 561 -9.72 28.85 -2.85
N VAL A 562 -8.50 28.55 -3.22
CA VAL A 562 -7.32 28.89 -2.41
C VAL A 562 -7.11 30.40 -2.44
N VAL A 563 -7.08 31.02 -1.29
CA VAL A 563 -6.88 32.46 -1.09
C VAL A 563 -5.41 32.78 -0.92
N GLU A 564 -4.74 32.03 -0.06
CA GLU A 564 -3.34 32.25 0.32
C GLU A 564 -2.60 30.92 0.46
N LEU A 565 -1.28 30.93 0.25
CA LEU A 565 -0.37 29.82 0.50
C LEU A 565 0.84 30.34 1.25
N ASP A 566 0.96 29.99 2.53
CA ASP A 566 2.13 30.27 3.37
C ASP A 566 3.00 29.00 3.49
N LEU A 567 4.06 28.93 2.71
CA LEU A 567 5.02 27.83 2.75
C LEU A 567 5.84 27.79 4.04
N GLY A 568 6.01 28.91 4.73
CA GLY A 568 6.73 29.01 6.01
C GLY A 568 5.93 28.40 7.15
N ALA A 569 4.65 28.73 7.24
CA ALA A 569 3.69 28.16 8.18
C ALA A 569 3.18 26.78 7.75
N ARG A 570 3.37 26.42 6.49
CA ARG A 570 2.84 25.20 5.85
C ARG A 570 1.31 25.13 5.89
N VAL A 571 0.69 26.22 5.47
CA VAL A 571 -0.77 26.38 5.42
C VAL A 571 -1.16 27.04 4.11
#